data_7472f9233dacd94fceae2de202b5a462
#
_entry.id   7472f9233dacd94fceae2de202b5a462
#
_cell.length_a   1.000
_cell.length_b   1.000
_cell.length_c   1.000
_cell.angle_alpha   90.00
_cell.angle_beta   90.00
_cell.angle_gamma   90.00
#
_symmetry.space_group_name_H-M   'P 1'
#
loop_
_entity.id
_entity.type
_entity.pdbx_description
1 polymer ?
#
loop_
_entity_poly.entity_id
_entity_poly.type
_entity_poly.pdbx_seq_one_letter_code
_entity_poly.pdbx_strand_id
1 'polypeptide(L)'
;MARSRRERILDITREEIKSTARQLMAEKGTAGLSVRAIARQMEMTAPALYHYFASLNDLITALIEDAFTQLADTVEAASQNPTLTTSIERFTAVATAYRDWALNHPIDFQLLYGNPIPDYSQPTGVTYPPARRSFLVTAGIFTAAIENGEIDLPLEYRNLPPQLEQSLLDLTQIDGHDLPLPALYLAATAWAKVHGHIMLELFNLIQPVIADVDEFFQYEVQNFIRNVGLK
;
A
#
# COMPACT_ATOMS: atom_id res chain seq x y z
N MET A 1 1.52 -0.39 -31.24
CA MET A 1 1.43 -1.68 -31.95
C MET A 1 0.38 -2.56 -31.28
N ALA A 2 -0.51 -3.21 -32.04
CA ALA A 2 -1.50 -4.12 -31.44
C ALA A 2 -0.79 -5.41 -30.97
N ARG A 3 -1.04 -5.83 -29.70
CA ARG A 3 -0.52 -7.08 -29.14
C ARG A 3 -1.01 -8.29 -29.95
N SER A 4 -0.14 -9.27 -30.18
CA SER A 4 -0.48 -10.50 -30.91
C SER A 4 -1.53 -11.31 -30.13
N ARG A 5 -2.27 -12.19 -30.82
CA ARG A 5 -3.22 -13.11 -30.17
C ARG A 5 -2.53 -13.98 -29.11
N ARG A 6 -1.30 -14.41 -29.39
CA ARG A 6 -0.52 -15.23 -28.47
C ARG A 6 -0.17 -14.49 -27.18
N GLU A 7 0.27 -13.22 -27.28
CA GLU A 7 0.58 -12.37 -26.12
C GLU A 7 -0.67 -12.15 -25.26
N ARG A 8 -1.81 -11.88 -25.87
CA ARG A 8 -3.08 -11.72 -25.12
C ARG A 8 -3.47 -12.98 -24.35
N ILE A 9 -3.31 -14.18 -24.93
CA ILE A 9 -3.59 -15.45 -24.26
C ILE A 9 -2.61 -15.64 -23.09
N LEU A 10 -1.32 -15.32 -23.26
CA LEU A 10 -0.33 -15.40 -22.20
C LEU A 10 -0.69 -14.47 -21.03
N ASP A 11 -1.06 -13.22 -21.33
CA ASP A 11 -1.47 -12.26 -20.30
C ASP A 11 -2.73 -12.73 -19.54
N ILE A 12 -3.76 -13.21 -20.24
CA ILE A 12 -4.99 -13.75 -19.62
C ILE A 12 -4.66 -14.91 -18.69
N THR A 13 -3.86 -15.88 -19.14
CA THR A 13 -3.51 -17.03 -18.31
C THR A 13 -2.65 -16.62 -17.10
N ARG A 14 -1.77 -15.63 -17.22
CA ARG A 14 -1.03 -15.09 -16.07
C ARG A 14 -1.96 -14.49 -15.02
N GLU A 15 -3.00 -13.75 -15.45
CA GLU A 15 -4.00 -13.20 -14.53
C GLU A 15 -4.84 -14.30 -13.86
N GLU A 16 -5.22 -15.35 -14.59
CA GLU A 16 -5.90 -16.52 -14.03
C GLU A 16 -5.04 -17.25 -12.98
N ILE A 17 -3.73 -17.40 -13.22
CA ILE A 17 -2.79 -17.98 -12.25
C ILE A 17 -2.73 -17.09 -10.98
N LYS A 18 -2.60 -15.79 -11.13
CA LYS A 18 -2.57 -14.84 -10.01
C LYS A 18 -3.88 -14.86 -9.20
N SER A 19 -5.03 -14.91 -9.88
CA SER A 19 -6.35 -15.04 -9.25
C SER A 19 -6.49 -16.34 -8.46
N THR A 20 -6.07 -17.45 -9.05
CA THR A 20 -6.06 -18.77 -8.39
C THR A 20 -5.13 -18.78 -7.16
N ALA A 21 -3.98 -18.13 -7.24
CA ALA A 21 -3.06 -18.00 -6.11
C ALA A 21 -3.69 -17.21 -4.95
N ARG A 22 -4.39 -16.08 -5.24
CA ARG A 22 -5.13 -15.30 -4.23
C ARG A 22 -6.25 -16.12 -3.58
N GLN A 23 -6.99 -16.91 -4.37
CA GLN A 23 -8.02 -17.79 -3.83
C GLN A 23 -7.43 -18.86 -2.90
N LEU A 24 -6.33 -19.48 -3.26
CA LEU A 24 -5.64 -20.45 -2.40
C LEU A 24 -5.12 -19.80 -1.11
N MET A 25 -4.62 -18.58 -1.17
CA MET A 25 -4.21 -17.82 0.03
C MET A 25 -5.40 -17.49 0.92
N ALA A 26 -6.57 -17.14 0.35
CA ALA A 26 -7.79 -16.90 1.11
C ALA A 26 -8.26 -18.15 1.87
N GLU A 27 -8.15 -19.34 1.24
CA GLU A 27 -8.59 -20.60 1.82
C GLU A 27 -7.62 -21.20 2.84
N LYS A 28 -6.31 -21.04 2.63
CA LYS A 28 -5.26 -21.81 3.35
C LYS A 28 -4.13 -20.94 3.92
N GLY A 29 -4.25 -19.63 3.80
CA GLY A 29 -3.17 -18.72 4.10
C GLY A 29 -1.99 -18.78 3.09
N THR A 30 -0.99 -17.94 3.29
CA THR A 30 0.21 -17.89 2.44
C THR A 30 1.02 -19.20 2.47
N ALA A 31 0.99 -19.95 3.59
CA ALA A 31 1.63 -21.27 3.71
C ALA A 31 1.01 -22.35 2.80
N GLY A 32 -0.23 -22.16 2.36
CA GLY A 32 -0.91 -23.08 1.43
C GLY A 32 -0.52 -22.88 -0.04
N LEU A 33 0.22 -21.83 -0.36
CA LEU A 33 0.60 -21.49 -1.72
C LEU A 33 1.74 -22.39 -2.23
N SER A 34 1.51 -23.10 -3.31
CA SER A 34 2.53 -23.91 -4.00
C SER A 34 2.21 -24.06 -5.48
N VAL A 35 3.24 -24.20 -6.31
CA VAL A 35 3.09 -24.45 -7.75
C VAL A 35 2.18 -25.66 -8.02
N ARG A 36 2.29 -26.73 -7.21
CA ARG A 36 1.45 -27.94 -7.36
C ARG A 36 -0.02 -27.66 -6.99
N ALA A 37 -0.28 -26.87 -5.97
CA ALA A 37 -1.64 -26.53 -5.56
C ALA A 37 -2.33 -25.66 -6.64
N ILE A 38 -1.63 -24.66 -7.17
CA ILE A 38 -2.14 -23.80 -8.25
C ILE A 38 -2.39 -24.62 -9.51
N ALA A 39 -1.40 -25.40 -9.96
CA ALA A 39 -1.52 -26.23 -11.17
C ALA A 39 -2.72 -27.18 -11.07
N ARG A 40 -2.91 -27.84 -9.92
CA ARG A 40 -4.06 -28.71 -9.68
C ARG A 40 -5.40 -27.98 -9.77
N GLN A 41 -5.50 -26.78 -9.20
CA GLN A 41 -6.75 -26.00 -9.22
C GLN A 41 -7.09 -25.47 -10.61
N MET A 42 -6.06 -25.24 -11.44
CA MET A 42 -6.22 -24.79 -12.83
C MET A 42 -6.28 -25.93 -13.84
N GLU A 43 -6.29 -27.20 -13.38
CA GLU A 43 -6.24 -28.39 -14.24
C GLU A 43 -5.03 -28.39 -15.21
N MET A 44 -3.92 -27.79 -14.77
CA MET A 44 -2.66 -27.70 -15.50
C MET A 44 -1.61 -28.67 -14.93
N THR A 45 -0.56 -28.92 -15.71
CA THR A 45 0.63 -29.57 -15.17
C THR A 45 1.57 -28.55 -14.53
N ALA A 46 2.32 -28.95 -13.48
CA ALA A 46 3.30 -28.05 -12.88
C ALA A 46 4.36 -27.52 -13.88
N PRO A 47 4.89 -28.32 -14.83
CA PRO A 47 5.74 -27.80 -15.90
C PRO A 47 5.07 -26.73 -16.77
N ALA A 48 3.77 -26.82 -17.04
CA ALA A 48 3.05 -25.81 -17.83
C ALA A 48 2.99 -24.47 -17.11
N LEU A 49 2.88 -24.46 -15.77
CA LEU A 49 2.87 -23.23 -14.98
C LEU A 49 4.21 -22.49 -15.05
N TYR A 50 5.33 -23.21 -15.10
CA TYR A 50 6.66 -22.60 -15.23
C TYR A 50 6.89 -21.85 -16.55
N HIS A 51 6.04 -22.02 -17.57
CA HIS A 51 6.07 -21.16 -18.77
C HIS A 51 5.56 -19.74 -18.51
N TYR A 52 4.79 -19.55 -17.43
CA TYR A 52 4.20 -18.26 -17.07
C TYR A 52 4.99 -17.57 -15.95
N PHE A 53 5.46 -18.32 -14.97
CA PHE A 53 6.27 -17.86 -13.84
C PHE A 53 7.42 -18.85 -13.62
N ALA A 54 8.66 -18.38 -13.74
CA ALA A 54 9.83 -19.25 -13.67
C ALA A 54 10.02 -19.91 -12.28
N SER A 55 9.44 -19.31 -11.23
CA SER A 55 9.43 -19.87 -9.87
C SER A 55 8.16 -19.43 -9.13
N LEU A 56 7.92 -20.04 -7.96
CA LEU A 56 6.89 -19.56 -7.02
C LEU A 56 7.20 -18.14 -6.53
N ASN A 57 8.48 -17.83 -6.32
CA ASN A 57 8.91 -16.50 -5.88
C ASN A 57 8.61 -15.43 -6.93
N ASP A 58 8.75 -15.73 -8.23
CA ASP A 58 8.37 -14.79 -9.30
C ASP A 58 6.86 -14.52 -9.32
N LEU A 59 6.05 -15.56 -9.06
CA LEU A 59 4.60 -15.36 -8.91
C LEU A 59 4.25 -14.52 -7.68
N ILE A 60 4.88 -14.78 -6.53
CA ILE A 60 4.68 -13.99 -5.30
C ILE A 60 5.10 -12.53 -5.54
N THR A 61 6.25 -12.32 -6.18
CA THR A 61 6.72 -10.97 -6.53
C THR A 61 5.71 -10.23 -7.42
N ALA A 62 5.17 -10.89 -8.44
CA ALA A 62 4.16 -10.30 -9.32
C ALA A 62 2.86 -9.98 -8.58
N LEU A 63 2.44 -10.81 -7.62
CA LEU A 63 1.27 -10.54 -6.77
C LEU A 63 1.50 -9.32 -5.86
N ILE A 64 2.69 -9.20 -5.27
CA ILE A 64 3.07 -8.06 -4.42
C ILE A 64 3.14 -6.77 -5.26
N GLU A 65 3.73 -6.82 -6.45
CA GLU A 65 3.80 -5.68 -7.38
C GLU A 65 2.40 -5.21 -7.78
N ASP A 66 1.50 -6.13 -8.14
CA ASP A 66 0.11 -5.83 -8.47
C ASP A 66 -0.61 -5.17 -7.28
N ALA A 67 -0.47 -5.75 -6.09
CA ALA A 67 -1.14 -5.25 -4.89
C ALA A 67 -0.67 -3.83 -4.51
N PHE A 68 0.64 -3.55 -4.53
CA PHE A 68 1.16 -2.21 -4.33
C PHE A 68 0.72 -1.24 -5.42
N THR A 69 0.67 -1.69 -6.67
CA THR A 69 0.22 -0.86 -7.79
C THR A 69 -1.25 -0.48 -7.62
N GLN A 70 -2.12 -1.44 -7.31
CA GLN A 70 -3.55 -1.18 -7.08
C GLN A 70 -3.78 -0.23 -5.89
N LEU A 71 -3.05 -0.43 -4.78
CA LEU A 71 -3.12 0.48 -3.64
C LEU A 71 -2.68 1.89 -4.04
N ALA A 72 -1.55 2.01 -4.74
CA ALA A 72 -1.04 3.31 -5.19
C ALA A 72 -2.04 4.01 -6.13
N ASP A 73 -2.57 3.29 -7.13
CA ASP A 73 -3.57 3.84 -8.05
C ASP A 73 -4.83 4.32 -7.31
N THR A 74 -5.26 3.58 -6.27
CA THR A 74 -6.43 3.92 -5.45
C THR A 74 -6.21 5.22 -4.66
N VAL A 75 -5.06 5.35 -3.98
CA VAL A 75 -4.79 6.55 -3.18
C VAL A 75 -4.45 7.77 -4.06
N GLU A 76 -3.80 7.56 -5.21
CA GLU A 76 -3.55 8.62 -6.20
C GLU A 76 -4.88 9.16 -6.76
N ALA A 77 -5.78 8.28 -7.17
CA ALA A 77 -7.11 8.67 -7.67
C ALA A 77 -7.90 9.45 -6.60
N ALA A 78 -7.84 9.03 -5.33
CA ALA A 78 -8.48 9.74 -4.23
C ALA A 78 -7.91 11.14 -4.04
N SER A 79 -6.56 11.29 -4.08
CA SER A 79 -5.91 12.59 -3.91
C SER A 79 -6.16 13.56 -5.05
N GLN A 80 -6.36 13.05 -6.27
CA GLN A 80 -6.54 13.83 -7.50
C GLN A 80 -8.02 14.20 -7.76
N ASN A 81 -8.94 13.86 -6.87
CA ASN A 81 -10.35 14.23 -7.02
C ASN A 81 -10.50 15.75 -7.11
N PRO A 82 -11.02 16.29 -8.23
CA PRO A 82 -11.06 17.73 -8.48
C PRO A 82 -12.05 18.49 -7.57
N THR A 83 -12.92 17.79 -6.87
CA THR A 83 -13.86 18.40 -5.92
C THR A 83 -13.21 18.73 -4.57
N LEU A 84 -12.04 18.17 -4.29
CA LEU A 84 -11.30 18.41 -3.05
C LEU A 84 -10.45 19.66 -3.20
N THR A 85 -10.68 20.64 -2.35
CA THR A 85 -10.07 21.99 -2.45
C THR A 85 -8.99 22.22 -1.41
N THR A 86 -9.01 21.53 -0.28
CA THR A 86 -8.10 21.68 0.85
C THR A 86 -7.22 20.46 1.07
N SER A 87 -6.07 20.64 1.72
CA SER A 87 -5.20 19.53 2.13
C SER A 87 -5.87 18.62 3.16
N ILE A 88 -6.77 19.14 4.01
CA ILE A 88 -7.61 18.35 4.93
C ILE A 88 -8.48 17.35 4.15
N GLU A 89 -9.22 17.85 3.15
CA GLU A 89 -10.09 16.99 2.34
C GLU A 89 -9.30 15.92 1.59
N ARG A 90 -8.17 16.29 0.99
CA ARG A 90 -7.30 15.35 0.27
C ARG A 90 -6.71 14.29 1.19
N PHE A 91 -6.19 14.67 2.36
CA PHE A 91 -5.64 13.73 3.32
C PHE A 91 -6.73 12.77 3.85
N THR A 92 -7.91 13.30 4.19
CA THR A 92 -9.05 12.48 4.62
C THR A 92 -9.47 11.48 3.55
N ALA A 93 -9.56 11.92 2.29
CA ALA A 93 -9.91 11.04 1.16
C ALA A 93 -8.86 9.94 0.95
N VAL A 94 -7.56 10.27 1.01
CA VAL A 94 -6.46 9.30 0.87
C VAL A 94 -6.47 8.28 2.02
N ALA A 95 -6.62 8.74 3.27
CA ALA A 95 -6.67 7.84 4.43
C ALA A 95 -7.87 6.88 4.35
N THR A 96 -9.05 7.39 3.94
CA THR A 96 -10.25 6.58 3.73
C THR A 96 -10.07 5.59 2.58
N ALA A 97 -9.53 6.04 1.43
CA ALA A 97 -9.28 5.18 0.29
C ALA A 97 -8.29 4.04 0.59
N TYR A 98 -7.27 4.32 1.41
CA TYR A 98 -6.33 3.29 1.85
C TYR A 98 -7.03 2.24 2.73
N ARG A 99 -7.84 2.68 3.71
CA ARG A 99 -8.61 1.77 4.56
C ARG A 99 -9.58 0.93 3.73
N ASP A 100 -10.37 1.56 2.88
CA ASP A 100 -11.37 0.88 2.05
C ASP A 100 -10.71 -0.14 1.12
N TRP A 101 -9.56 0.20 0.52
CA TRP A 101 -8.81 -0.75 -0.28
C TRP A 101 -8.37 -1.97 0.55
N ALA A 102 -7.82 -1.74 1.73
CA ALA A 102 -7.36 -2.82 2.62
C ALA A 102 -8.49 -3.76 3.05
N LEU A 103 -9.65 -3.20 3.42
CA LEU A 103 -10.83 -3.96 3.83
C LEU A 103 -11.46 -4.76 2.68
N ASN A 104 -11.40 -4.22 1.44
CA ASN A 104 -11.90 -4.90 0.24
C ASN A 104 -10.89 -5.90 -0.34
N HIS A 105 -9.60 -5.80 -0.01
CA HIS A 105 -8.51 -6.65 -0.51
C HIS A 105 -7.67 -7.26 0.63
N PRO A 106 -8.30 -7.94 1.62
CA PRO A 106 -7.62 -8.39 2.84
C PRO A 106 -6.47 -9.37 2.55
N ILE A 107 -6.58 -10.16 1.48
CA ILE A 107 -5.53 -11.12 1.07
C ILE A 107 -4.32 -10.39 0.52
N ASP A 108 -4.53 -9.39 -0.35
CA ASP A 108 -3.44 -8.58 -0.88
C ASP A 108 -2.80 -7.72 0.24
N PHE A 109 -3.60 -7.16 1.15
CA PHE A 109 -3.07 -6.44 2.32
C PHE A 109 -2.20 -7.35 3.21
N GLN A 110 -2.66 -8.58 3.50
CA GLN A 110 -1.88 -9.56 4.25
C GLN A 110 -0.62 -10.01 3.49
N LEU A 111 -0.66 -10.09 2.16
CA LEU A 111 0.50 -10.39 1.34
C LEU A 111 1.57 -9.30 1.43
N LEU A 112 1.16 -8.02 1.48
CA LEU A 112 2.06 -6.87 1.57
C LEU A 112 2.66 -6.69 2.97
N TYR A 113 1.85 -6.87 4.01
CA TYR A 113 2.17 -6.41 5.37
C TYR A 113 2.00 -7.49 6.46
N GLY A 114 1.56 -8.68 6.07
CA GLY A 114 1.37 -9.80 6.99
C GLY A 114 2.65 -10.52 7.36
N ASN A 115 2.51 -11.76 7.81
CA ASN A 115 3.66 -12.58 8.17
C ASN A 115 4.58 -12.85 6.98
N PRO A 116 5.90 -12.86 7.19
CA PRO A 116 6.86 -13.22 6.15
C PRO A 116 6.52 -14.58 5.51
N ILE A 117 6.57 -14.65 4.20
CA ILE A 117 6.37 -15.92 3.47
C ILE A 117 7.66 -16.72 3.60
N PRO A 118 7.60 -18.00 4.07
CA PRO A 118 8.79 -18.84 4.16
C PRO A 118 9.51 -18.94 2.81
N ASP A 119 10.84 -18.89 2.85
CA ASP A 119 11.72 -19.01 1.68
C ASP A 119 11.52 -17.94 0.58
N TYR A 120 10.75 -16.88 0.86
CA TYR A 120 10.60 -15.75 -0.04
C TYR A 120 11.43 -14.54 0.44
N SER A 121 12.25 -14.01 -0.47
CA SER A 121 12.96 -12.75 -0.29
C SER A 121 12.47 -11.72 -1.31
N GLN A 122 11.89 -10.64 -0.82
CA GLN A 122 11.30 -9.60 -1.65
C GLN A 122 12.39 -8.86 -2.46
N PRO A 123 12.32 -8.85 -3.80
CA PRO A 123 13.24 -8.09 -4.63
C PRO A 123 12.89 -6.59 -4.57
N THR A 124 13.67 -5.84 -3.79
CA THR A 124 13.41 -4.42 -3.51
C THR A 124 13.36 -3.54 -4.75
N GLY A 125 14.15 -3.87 -5.80
CA GLY A 125 14.15 -3.15 -7.07
C GLY A 125 12.84 -3.23 -7.85
N VAL A 126 12.00 -4.24 -7.61
CA VAL A 126 10.72 -4.44 -8.29
C VAL A 126 9.55 -3.93 -7.45
N THR A 127 9.54 -4.25 -6.17
CA THR A 127 8.39 -4.02 -5.29
C THR A 127 8.41 -2.66 -4.60
N TYR A 128 9.56 -2.05 -4.37
CA TYR A 128 9.66 -0.75 -3.71
C TYR A 128 9.13 0.43 -4.53
N PRO A 129 9.34 0.53 -5.86
CA PRO A 129 8.79 1.64 -6.62
C PRO A 129 7.27 1.80 -6.47
N PRO A 130 6.44 0.76 -6.68
CA PRO A 130 5.00 0.90 -6.46
C PRO A 130 4.63 1.12 -4.98
N ALA A 131 5.35 0.50 -4.02
CA ALA A 131 5.11 0.71 -2.59
C ALA A 131 5.29 2.18 -2.17
N ARG A 132 6.28 2.87 -2.74
CA ARG A 132 6.57 4.27 -2.43
C ARG A 132 5.55 5.25 -2.97
N ARG A 133 4.86 4.92 -4.07
CA ARG A 133 3.87 5.82 -4.68
C ARG A 133 2.82 6.29 -3.68
N SER A 134 2.24 5.38 -2.90
CA SER A 134 1.25 5.72 -1.86
C SER A 134 1.81 6.65 -0.79
N PHE A 135 3.07 6.45 -0.38
CA PHE A 135 3.75 7.33 0.57
C PHE A 135 3.99 8.72 -0.01
N LEU A 136 4.45 8.80 -1.27
CA LEU A 136 4.72 10.06 -1.97
C LEU A 136 3.45 10.89 -2.19
N VAL A 137 2.31 10.26 -2.43
CA VAL A 137 1.00 10.96 -2.48
C VAL A 137 0.75 11.71 -1.17
N THR A 138 0.91 11.03 -0.04
CA THR A 138 0.69 11.65 1.28
C THR A 138 1.70 12.74 1.57
N ALA A 139 2.98 12.51 1.24
CA ALA A 139 4.02 13.53 1.39
C ALA A 139 3.75 14.76 0.51
N GLY A 140 3.26 14.57 -0.72
CA GLY A 140 2.84 15.65 -1.62
C GLY A 140 1.70 16.50 -1.05
N ILE A 141 0.72 15.90 -0.39
CA ILE A 141 -0.37 16.64 0.29
C ILE A 141 0.19 17.54 1.40
N PHE A 142 1.09 17.01 2.24
CA PHE A 142 1.72 17.81 3.30
C PHE A 142 2.69 18.86 2.75
N THR A 143 3.37 18.57 1.64
CA THR A 143 4.19 19.59 0.94
C THR A 143 3.33 20.76 0.50
N ALA A 144 2.22 20.50 -0.20
CA ALA A 144 1.29 21.54 -0.61
C ALA A 144 0.72 22.32 0.58
N ALA A 145 0.37 21.62 1.68
CA ALA A 145 -0.13 22.28 2.89
C ALA A 145 0.91 23.23 3.52
N ILE A 146 2.19 22.85 3.50
CA ILE A 146 3.29 23.70 4.01
C ILE A 146 3.47 24.92 3.09
N GLU A 147 3.53 24.72 1.79
CA GLU A 147 3.74 25.77 0.79
C GLU A 147 2.59 26.79 0.75
N ASN A 148 1.36 26.31 0.93
CA ASN A 148 0.16 27.16 0.94
C ASN A 148 -0.12 27.81 2.31
N GLY A 149 0.66 27.51 3.36
CA GLY A 149 0.43 28.01 4.71
C GLY A 149 -0.83 27.43 5.37
N GLU A 150 -1.28 26.24 4.92
CA GLU A 150 -2.43 25.51 5.46
C GLU A 150 -2.07 24.71 6.73
N ILE A 151 -0.81 24.73 7.17
CA ILE A 151 -0.35 23.96 8.32
C ILE A 151 0.51 24.83 9.26
N ASP A 152 0.19 24.78 10.55
CA ASP A 152 1.02 25.34 11.63
C ASP A 152 1.82 24.22 12.29
N LEU A 153 2.99 23.92 11.70
CA LEU A 153 3.83 22.81 12.19
C LEU A 153 4.27 23.02 13.64
N PRO A 154 3.94 22.09 14.56
CA PRO A 154 4.52 22.05 15.89
C PRO A 154 6.06 21.94 15.85
N LEU A 155 6.74 22.42 16.90
CA LEU A 155 8.21 22.48 16.96
C LEU A 155 8.87 21.11 16.82
N GLU A 156 8.25 20.07 17.34
CA GLU A 156 8.70 18.68 17.25
C GLU A 156 8.77 18.13 15.81
N TYR A 157 8.00 18.73 14.89
CA TYR A 157 8.03 18.37 13.48
C TYR A 157 9.07 19.16 12.66
N ARG A 158 9.66 20.20 13.27
CA ARG A 158 10.70 21.03 12.65
C ARG A 158 12.11 20.59 13.03
N ASN A 159 12.27 19.94 14.20
CA ASN A 159 13.55 19.57 14.77
C ASN A 159 13.60 18.05 15.01
N LEU A 160 13.94 17.30 13.97
CA LEU A 160 14.03 15.83 14.04
C LEU A 160 15.38 15.38 14.63
N PRO A 161 15.42 14.20 15.28
CA PRO A 161 16.70 13.58 15.64
C PRO A 161 17.58 13.34 14.40
N PRO A 162 18.90 13.56 14.47
CA PRO A 162 19.78 13.54 13.28
C PRO A 162 19.74 12.25 12.46
N GLN A 163 19.60 11.08 13.11
CA GLN A 163 19.51 9.80 12.41
C GLN A 163 18.18 9.64 11.66
N LEU A 164 17.07 10.14 12.22
CA LEU A 164 15.78 10.13 11.57
C LEU A 164 15.75 11.10 10.38
N GLU A 165 16.30 12.29 10.57
CA GLU A 165 16.49 13.27 9.51
C GLU A 165 17.26 12.67 8.33
N GLN A 166 18.42 12.07 8.57
CA GLN A 166 19.23 11.42 7.53
C GLN A 166 18.44 10.33 6.79
N SER A 167 17.73 9.47 7.53
CA SER A 167 16.93 8.39 6.92
C SER A 167 15.83 8.91 5.99
N LEU A 168 15.19 10.03 6.34
CA LEU A 168 14.17 10.65 5.50
C LEU A 168 14.79 11.34 4.28
N LEU A 169 15.96 11.98 4.43
CA LEU A 169 16.69 12.58 3.32
C LEU A 169 17.18 11.53 2.32
N ASP A 170 17.61 10.37 2.79
CA ASP A 170 18.02 9.27 1.92
C ASP A 170 16.88 8.78 1.02
N LEU A 171 15.61 8.87 1.49
CA LEU A 171 14.44 8.56 0.65
C LEU A 171 14.31 9.51 -0.54
N THR A 172 14.58 10.81 -0.36
CA THR A 172 14.49 11.81 -1.45
C THR A 172 15.54 11.60 -2.52
N GLN A 173 16.74 11.15 -2.13
CA GLN A 173 17.83 10.89 -3.08
C GLN A 173 17.53 9.71 -4.01
N ILE A 174 16.82 8.69 -3.51
CA ILE A 174 16.49 7.50 -4.28
C ILE A 174 15.47 7.83 -5.38
N ASP A 175 14.49 8.68 -5.09
CA ASP A 175 13.36 8.97 -5.98
C ASP A 175 13.51 10.29 -6.77
N GLY A 176 14.56 11.08 -6.47
CA GLY A 176 14.81 12.37 -7.13
C GLY A 176 13.75 13.44 -6.84
N HIS A 177 12.94 13.25 -5.79
CA HIS A 177 11.94 14.21 -5.34
C HIS A 177 12.51 15.13 -4.25
N ASP A 178 12.46 16.43 -4.50
CA ASP A 178 12.83 17.45 -3.51
C ASP A 178 11.62 17.77 -2.62
N LEU A 179 11.38 16.92 -1.61
CA LEU A 179 10.28 17.08 -0.69
C LEU A 179 10.77 17.64 0.65
N PRO A 180 10.04 18.58 1.26
CA PRO A 180 10.39 19.13 2.57
C PRO A 180 10.46 18.05 3.63
N LEU A 181 11.52 18.04 4.44
CA LEU A 181 11.72 17.08 5.52
C LEU A 181 10.51 16.97 6.46
N PRO A 182 9.84 18.07 6.89
CA PRO A 182 8.62 17.98 7.69
C PRO A 182 7.49 17.23 6.98
N ALA A 183 7.33 17.39 5.65
CA ALA A 183 6.29 16.69 4.89
C ALA A 183 6.53 15.18 4.86
N LEU A 184 7.78 14.76 4.71
CA LEU A 184 8.16 13.34 4.76
C LEU A 184 7.88 12.74 6.15
N TYR A 185 8.22 13.47 7.20
CA TYR A 185 7.97 13.02 8.57
C TYR A 185 6.47 12.93 8.88
N LEU A 186 5.68 13.91 8.44
CA LEU A 186 4.23 13.90 8.55
C LEU A 186 3.62 12.71 7.80
N ALA A 187 4.09 12.42 6.59
CA ALA A 187 3.63 11.27 5.82
C ALA A 187 3.95 9.94 6.53
N ALA A 188 5.15 9.81 7.10
CA ALA A 188 5.55 8.62 7.86
C ALA A 188 4.69 8.42 9.12
N THR A 189 4.41 9.49 9.87
CA THR A 189 3.56 9.43 11.07
C THR A 189 2.10 9.15 10.72
N ALA A 190 1.58 9.77 9.65
CA ALA A 190 0.25 9.51 9.13
C ALA A 190 0.10 8.04 8.70
N TRP A 191 1.08 7.54 7.93
CA TRP A 191 1.09 6.15 7.52
C TRP A 191 1.10 5.19 8.72
N ALA A 192 1.98 5.39 9.68
CA ALA A 192 2.06 4.54 10.86
C ALA A 192 0.73 4.50 11.65
N LYS A 193 0.05 5.65 11.77
CA LYS A 193 -1.23 5.75 12.48
C LYS A 193 -2.37 5.06 11.72
N VAL A 194 -2.56 5.42 10.45
CA VAL A 194 -3.63 4.87 9.58
C VAL A 194 -3.43 3.37 9.38
N HIS A 195 -2.20 2.95 9.08
CA HIS A 195 -1.85 1.54 8.90
C HIS A 195 -2.08 0.72 10.16
N GLY A 196 -1.66 1.23 11.33
CA GLY A 196 -1.89 0.58 12.62
C GLY A 196 -3.38 0.37 12.89
N HIS A 197 -4.22 1.37 12.58
CA HIS A 197 -5.67 1.24 12.69
C HIS A 197 -6.22 0.12 11.78
N ILE A 198 -5.84 0.14 10.50
CA ILE A 198 -6.25 -0.87 9.52
C ILE A 198 -5.84 -2.29 9.97
N MET A 199 -4.62 -2.45 10.46
CA MET A 199 -4.13 -3.74 11.01
C MET A 199 -5.01 -4.23 12.16
N LEU A 200 -5.31 -3.37 13.14
CA LEU A 200 -6.16 -3.73 14.27
C LEU A 200 -7.57 -4.11 13.83
N GLU A 201 -8.11 -3.43 12.82
CA GLU A 201 -9.43 -3.70 12.28
C GLU A 201 -9.48 -5.02 11.50
N LEU A 202 -8.56 -5.25 10.56
CA LEU A 202 -8.50 -6.47 9.75
C LEU A 202 -8.30 -7.74 10.56
N PHE A 203 -7.56 -7.66 11.67
CA PHE A 203 -7.35 -8.79 12.57
C PHE A 203 -8.38 -8.90 13.70
N ASN A 204 -9.47 -8.11 13.66
CA ASN A 204 -10.54 -8.09 14.66
C ASN A 204 -10.02 -7.82 16.10
N LEU A 205 -9.00 -6.99 16.22
CA LEU A 205 -8.40 -6.66 17.52
C LEU A 205 -8.99 -5.39 18.14
N ILE A 206 -9.57 -4.50 17.32
CA ILE A 206 -10.18 -3.25 17.79
C ILE A 206 -11.66 -3.41 18.15
N GLN A 207 -12.41 -4.27 17.46
CA GLN A 207 -13.85 -4.47 17.64
C GLN A 207 -14.27 -4.86 19.06
N PRO A 208 -13.47 -5.62 19.85
CA PRO A 208 -13.81 -5.90 21.25
C PRO A 208 -13.77 -4.66 22.16
N VAL A 209 -13.09 -3.58 21.73
CA VAL A 209 -12.91 -2.34 22.52
C VAL A 209 -13.79 -1.21 21.99
N ILE A 210 -13.94 -1.13 20.66
CA ILE A 210 -14.63 -0.05 19.95
C ILE A 210 -15.80 -0.65 19.17
N ALA A 211 -17.02 -0.28 19.54
CA ALA A 211 -18.23 -0.80 18.92
C ALA A 211 -18.45 -0.25 17.50
N ASP A 212 -18.18 1.04 17.28
CA ASP A 212 -18.25 1.68 15.96
C ASP A 212 -16.83 2.01 15.47
N VAL A 213 -16.29 1.10 14.65
CA VAL A 213 -14.93 1.23 14.13
C VAL A 213 -14.85 2.30 13.01
N ASP A 214 -15.94 2.51 12.28
CA ASP A 214 -16.00 3.53 11.24
C ASP A 214 -15.96 4.94 11.84
N GLU A 215 -16.80 5.21 12.86
CA GLU A 215 -16.79 6.47 13.58
C GLU A 215 -15.42 6.72 14.24
N PHE A 216 -14.86 5.69 14.87
CA PHE A 216 -13.53 5.79 15.49
C PHE A 216 -12.44 6.12 14.48
N PHE A 217 -12.42 5.47 13.31
CA PHE A 217 -11.44 5.76 12.26
C PHE A 217 -11.55 7.22 11.80
N GLN A 218 -12.77 7.69 11.49
CA GLN A 218 -12.99 9.07 11.08
C GLN A 218 -12.55 10.06 12.16
N TYR A 219 -12.86 9.79 13.42
CA TYR A 219 -12.44 10.62 14.54
C TYR A 219 -10.92 10.68 14.66
N GLU A 220 -10.21 9.54 14.51
CA GLU A 220 -8.77 9.48 14.60
C GLU A 220 -8.05 10.16 13.43
N VAL A 221 -8.62 10.12 12.23
CA VAL A 221 -8.12 10.91 11.08
C VAL A 221 -8.25 12.40 11.38
N GLN A 222 -9.41 12.86 11.87
CA GLN A 222 -9.62 14.25 12.25
C GLN A 222 -8.74 14.69 13.43
N ASN A 223 -8.53 13.80 14.39
CA ASN A 223 -7.65 14.04 15.52
C ASN A 223 -6.18 14.20 15.08
N PHE A 224 -5.73 13.37 14.14
CA PHE A 224 -4.40 13.51 13.55
C PHE A 224 -4.25 14.88 12.85
N ILE A 225 -5.22 15.27 12.01
CA ILE A 225 -5.24 16.56 11.31
C ILE A 225 -5.08 17.73 12.28
N ARG A 226 -5.85 17.74 13.37
CA ARG A 226 -5.75 18.77 14.41
C ARG A 226 -4.39 18.79 15.10
N ASN A 227 -3.87 17.61 15.44
CA ASN A 227 -2.61 17.49 16.19
C ASN A 227 -1.39 17.92 15.38
N VAL A 228 -1.40 17.77 14.06
CA VAL A 228 -0.31 18.24 13.19
C VAL A 228 -0.48 19.70 12.77
N GLY A 229 -1.56 20.36 13.18
CA GLY A 229 -1.82 21.77 12.90
C GLY A 229 -2.30 22.06 11.49
N LEU A 230 -2.87 21.07 10.78
CA LEU A 230 -3.46 21.29 9.46
C LEU A 230 -4.81 22.03 9.62
N LYS A 231 -5.01 23.09 8.79
CA LYS A 231 -6.14 24.04 8.88
C LYS A 231 -7.13 23.84 7.74
#